data_087cfe50ddd624174237fce61241edc4
#
_entry.id   087cfe50ddd624174237fce61241edc4
#
_cell.length_a   1.000
_cell.length_b   1.000
_cell.length_c   1.000
_cell.angle_alpha   90.00
_cell.angle_beta   90.00
_cell.angle_gamma   90.00
#
_symmetry.space_group_name_H-M   'P 1'
#
loop_
_entity.id
_entity.type
_entity.pdbx_description
1 polymer ?
#
loop_
_entity_poly.entity_id
_entity_poly.type
_entity_poly.pdbx_seq_one_letter_code
_entity_poly.pdbx_strand_id
1 'polypeptide(L)'
;MRKLSLSLLTLSLGVALLPLAQAATTPAQEHLLEQVRLGEASNREDLVRQSLYRLELIDPNNPDLIAARMRYLLRQGDAAGAQKELERLTKLAPDSPELKASRNEMKSNTGEGRQALQQARLLGVAGKVDEAIAAYEKLYGGVPDDVDVAIEYWTLVARLPARHSEGVSQLKKLNASAPGNVSLLTSLAKQMFADNKPQEGFAYLAEMARSASGRGIAADMWFSEVKSMPVSKASVQALQQFLLQFPTGSVAANARVLLDQQQAQLQDPTFRARSEGLAAVKSGNASQAVADLQKAVQADSRDSDAVGALGQAYSQRGDRARAVAQLNKAIAMDPDSPNRGKWDSLLQTNRYWLLIKQGDNALKAGQLSQAQNYYAQAQRGRSHRQLCHAGIGGRRGGAQRVGSGGALLPAGVAPGSR
;
A
#
# COMPACT_ATOMS: atom_id res chain seq x y z
N MET A 1 -42.82 -81.12 28.82
CA MET A 1 -41.45 -81.19 28.28
C MET A 1 -41.16 -79.91 27.54
N ARG A 2 -40.51 -78.96 28.19
CA ARG A 2 -40.12 -77.64 27.60
C ARG A 2 -38.60 -77.61 27.53
N LYS A 3 -38.07 -77.54 26.34
CA LYS A 3 -36.62 -77.36 26.06
C LYS A 3 -36.21 -75.92 26.27
N LEU A 4 -35.32 -75.68 27.21
CA LEU A 4 -34.63 -74.40 27.39
C LEU A 4 -33.41 -74.36 26.45
N SER A 5 -33.39 -73.42 25.53
CA SER A 5 -32.25 -73.12 24.67
C SER A 5 -31.43 -72.03 25.37
N LEU A 6 -30.18 -72.35 25.68
CA LEU A 6 -29.18 -71.38 26.22
C LEU A 6 -28.56 -70.59 25.09
N SER A 7 -28.83 -69.29 25.05
CA SER A 7 -28.15 -68.34 24.10
C SER A 7 -26.90 -67.80 24.77
N LEU A 8 -25.73 -68.12 24.21
CA LEU A 8 -24.45 -67.47 24.56
C LEU A 8 -24.44 -66.06 24.02
N LEU A 9 -24.39 -65.08 24.91
CA LEU A 9 -24.11 -63.69 24.58
C LEU A 9 -22.59 -63.46 24.56
N THR A 10 -21.99 -63.32 23.38
CA THR A 10 -20.60 -62.92 23.23
C THR A 10 -20.54 -61.35 23.37
N LEU A 11 -20.00 -60.93 24.49
CA LEU A 11 -19.71 -59.47 24.73
C LEU A 11 -18.44 -59.14 23.98
N SER A 12 -18.57 -58.47 22.81
CA SER A 12 -17.44 -57.87 22.09
C SER A 12 -17.08 -56.54 22.76
N LEU A 13 -15.95 -56.51 23.45
CA LEU A 13 -15.36 -55.26 23.97
C LEU A 13 -14.80 -54.45 22.79
N GLY A 14 -15.59 -53.54 22.26
CA GLY A 14 -15.13 -52.53 21.32
C GLY A 14 -14.28 -51.49 22.08
N VAL A 15 -12.97 -51.54 21.91
CA VAL A 15 -12.09 -50.44 22.32
C VAL A 15 -12.37 -49.29 21.39
N ALA A 16 -13.19 -48.34 21.83
CA ALA A 16 -13.34 -47.04 21.17
C ALA A 16 -12.03 -46.26 21.37
N LEU A 17 -11.22 -46.19 20.33
CA LEU A 17 -10.17 -45.19 20.21
C LEU A 17 -10.84 -43.81 20.19
N LEU A 18 -10.97 -43.20 21.37
CA LEU A 18 -11.30 -41.78 21.45
C LEU A 18 -10.17 -41.00 20.79
N PRO A 19 -10.45 -40.08 19.84
CA PRO A 19 -9.44 -39.19 19.38
C PRO A 19 -8.95 -38.39 20.59
N LEU A 20 -7.64 -38.35 20.81
CA LEU A 20 -7.01 -37.45 21.76
C LEU A 20 -7.45 -36.03 21.38
N ALA A 21 -8.42 -35.52 22.11
CA ALA A 21 -8.79 -34.10 22.00
C ALA A 21 -7.53 -33.29 22.32
N GLN A 22 -7.01 -32.57 21.35
CA GLN A 22 -5.98 -31.56 21.61
C GLN A 22 -6.52 -30.65 22.72
N ALA A 23 -5.84 -30.68 23.87
CA ALA A 23 -6.21 -29.82 24.99
C ALA A 23 -6.16 -28.39 24.51
N ALA A 24 -7.28 -27.69 24.63
CA ALA A 24 -7.33 -26.26 24.27
C ALA A 24 -6.26 -25.50 25.08
N THR A 25 -5.51 -24.65 24.38
CA THR A 25 -4.46 -23.80 24.99
C THR A 25 -5.06 -23.01 26.17
N THR A 26 -4.41 -23.06 27.30
CA THR A 26 -4.88 -22.29 28.48
C THR A 26 -4.58 -20.79 28.28
N PRO A 27 -5.32 -19.85 28.91
CA PRO A 27 -5.04 -18.41 28.82
C PRO A 27 -3.60 -18.05 29.22
N ALA A 28 -2.98 -18.81 30.12
CA ALA A 28 -1.57 -18.60 30.49
C ALA A 28 -0.61 -19.01 29.36
N GLN A 29 -0.89 -20.10 28.67
CA GLN A 29 -0.11 -20.54 27.50
C GLN A 29 -0.28 -19.54 26.36
N GLU A 30 -1.50 -19.09 26.05
CA GLU A 30 -1.75 -18.08 25.03
C GLU A 30 -0.98 -16.78 25.29
N HIS A 31 -1.01 -16.28 26.55
CA HIS A 31 -0.26 -15.10 26.93
C HIS A 31 1.26 -15.28 26.75
N LEU A 32 1.83 -16.43 27.11
CA LEU A 32 3.24 -16.69 26.93
C LEU A 32 3.62 -16.84 25.44
N LEU A 33 2.77 -17.47 24.62
CA LEU A 33 2.95 -17.53 23.17
C LEU A 33 2.89 -16.14 22.52
N GLU A 34 2.00 -15.26 23.01
CA GLU A 34 1.96 -13.87 22.59
C GLU A 34 3.26 -13.14 22.95
N GLN A 35 3.80 -13.34 24.17
CA GLN A 35 5.09 -12.78 24.56
C GLN A 35 6.25 -13.29 23.68
N VAL A 36 6.21 -14.55 23.24
CA VAL A 36 7.18 -15.07 22.27
C VAL A 36 7.07 -14.32 20.96
N ARG A 37 5.86 -14.16 20.39
CA ARG A 37 5.63 -13.43 19.15
C ARG A 37 6.09 -11.97 19.25
N LEU A 38 5.77 -11.30 20.36
CA LEU A 38 6.22 -9.92 20.62
C LEU A 38 7.75 -9.81 20.73
N GLY A 39 8.37 -10.79 21.39
CA GLY A 39 9.83 -10.88 21.51
C GLY A 39 10.50 -11.09 20.15
N GLU A 40 9.94 -11.98 19.33
CA GLU A 40 10.38 -12.23 17.94
C GLU A 40 10.24 -10.95 17.09
N ALA A 41 9.08 -10.32 17.10
CA ALA A 41 8.81 -9.10 16.33
C ALA A 41 9.66 -7.90 16.74
N SER A 42 10.03 -7.80 18.03
CA SER A 42 10.81 -6.69 18.58
C SER A 42 12.30 -7.01 18.75
N ASN A 43 12.75 -8.17 18.27
CA ASN A 43 14.14 -8.67 18.38
C ASN A 43 14.64 -8.75 19.83
N ARG A 44 13.73 -9.07 20.77
CA ARG A 44 14.01 -9.22 22.20
C ARG A 44 14.19 -10.69 22.57
N GLU A 45 15.38 -11.21 22.30
CA GLU A 45 15.69 -12.63 22.53
C GLU A 45 15.64 -13.06 24.01
N ASP A 46 15.88 -12.13 24.94
CA ASP A 46 15.69 -12.33 26.37
C ASP A 46 14.25 -12.69 26.70
N LEU A 47 13.29 -11.97 26.12
CA LEU A 47 11.85 -12.22 26.30
C LEU A 47 11.43 -13.55 25.68
N VAL A 48 11.89 -13.83 24.45
CA VAL A 48 11.60 -15.12 23.77
C VAL A 48 12.09 -16.28 24.62
N ARG A 49 13.34 -16.29 25.03
CA ARG A 49 13.94 -17.35 25.83
C ARG A 49 13.19 -17.60 27.16
N GLN A 50 12.86 -16.52 27.88
CA GLN A 50 12.15 -16.62 29.15
C GLN A 50 10.74 -17.18 28.96
N SER A 51 10.03 -16.75 27.93
CA SER A 51 8.67 -17.20 27.65
C SER A 51 8.64 -18.66 27.19
N LEU A 52 9.58 -19.08 26.33
CA LEU A 52 9.74 -20.49 25.93
C LEU A 52 10.06 -21.38 27.12
N TYR A 53 10.93 -20.96 28.03
CA TYR A 53 11.24 -21.73 29.25
C TYR A 53 10.00 -21.92 30.14
N ARG A 54 9.20 -20.86 30.34
CA ARG A 54 7.96 -20.94 31.13
C ARG A 54 6.91 -21.84 30.47
N LEU A 55 6.77 -21.78 29.14
CA LEU A 55 5.87 -22.65 28.37
C LEU A 55 6.27 -24.12 28.52
N GLU A 56 7.58 -24.41 28.46
CA GLU A 56 8.10 -25.77 28.62
C GLU A 56 7.79 -26.38 29.99
N LEU A 57 7.75 -25.55 31.04
CA LEU A 57 7.36 -25.98 32.39
C LEU A 57 5.87 -26.32 32.50
N ILE A 58 5.01 -25.66 31.68
CA ILE A 58 3.55 -25.87 31.70
C ILE A 58 3.15 -27.04 30.82
N ASP A 59 3.62 -27.07 29.58
CA ASP A 59 3.29 -28.08 28.61
C ASP A 59 4.46 -28.29 27.61
N PRO A 60 5.39 -29.21 27.92
CA PRO A 60 6.55 -29.44 27.08
C PRO A 60 6.19 -30.01 25.70
N ASN A 61 4.99 -30.56 25.51
CA ASN A 61 4.56 -31.18 24.25
C ASN A 61 3.64 -30.30 23.42
N ASN A 62 3.47 -29.04 23.79
CA ASN A 62 2.67 -28.09 23.03
C ASN A 62 3.27 -27.87 21.63
N PRO A 63 2.52 -28.08 20.55
CA PRO A 63 3.03 -27.89 19.17
C PRO A 63 3.53 -26.47 18.87
N ASP A 64 2.84 -25.44 19.36
CA ASP A 64 3.24 -24.03 19.21
C ASP A 64 4.57 -23.74 19.90
N LEU A 65 4.77 -24.26 21.12
CA LEU A 65 6.03 -24.16 21.85
C LEU A 65 7.18 -24.79 21.05
N ILE A 66 6.98 -26.01 20.54
CA ILE A 66 8.03 -26.76 19.81
C ILE A 66 8.38 -26.00 18.52
N ALA A 67 7.38 -25.51 17.79
CA ALA A 67 7.59 -24.69 16.60
C ALA A 67 8.33 -23.37 16.91
N ALA A 68 7.93 -22.67 17.97
CA ALA A 68 8.60 -21.43 18.40
C ALA A 68 10.05 -21.67 18.86
N ARG A 69 10.30 -22.80 19.54
CA ARG A 69 11.65 -23.18 19.94
C ARG A 69 12.53 -23.53 18.75
N MET A 70 12.00 -24.21 17.75
CA MET A 70 12.69 -24.46 16.49
C MET A 70 13.11 -23.13 15.82
N ARG A 71 12.20 -22.16 15.71
CA ARG A 71 12.50 -20.82 15.17
C ARG A 71 13.60 -20.12 15.97
N TYR A 72 13.52 -20.17 17.30
CA TYR A 72 14.54 -19.58 18.17
C TYR A 72 15.91 -20.20 17.90
N LEU A 73 16.02 -21.55 17.81
CA LEU A 73 17.26 -22.25 17.52
C LEU A 73 17.83 -21.90 16.14
N LEU A 74 16.98 -21.78 15.12
CA LEU A 74 17.41 -21.33 13.79
C LEU A 74 18.03 -19.91 13.83
N ARG A 75 17.43 -18.99 14.58
CA ARG A 75 17.98 -17.63 14.77
C ARG A 75 19.33 -17.65 15.52
N GLN A 76 19.52 -18.59 16.43
CA GLN A 76 20.81 -18.78 17.12
C GLN A 76 21.84 -19.52 16.25
N GLY A 77 21.50 -19.94 15.04
CA GLY A 77 22.38 -20.70 14.16
C GLY A 77 22.50 -22.20 14.52
N ASP A 78 21.71 -22.68 15.48
CA ASP A 78 21.67 -24.10 15.86
C ASP A 78 20.69 -24.89 14.95
N ALA A 79 21.14 -25.16 13.73
CA ALA A 79 20.36 -25.93 12.76
C ALA A 79 20.14 -27.38 13.22
N ALA A 80 21.08 -27.97 13.97
CA ALA A 80 20.96 -29.34 14.47
C ALA A 80 19.92 -29.43 15.60
N GLY A 81 19.89 -28.48 16.51
CA GLY A 81 18.85 -28.34 17.53
C GLY A 81 17.47 -28.12 16.91
N ALA A 82 17.38 -27.24 15.93
CA ALA A 82 16.14 -26.95 15.19
C ALA A 82 15.61 -28.20 14.47
N GLN A 83 16.47 -29.01 13.85
CA GLN A 83 16.08 -30.26 13.22
C GLN A 83 15.48 -31.28 14.22
N LYS A 84 16.04 -31.37 15.43
CA LYS A 84 15.49 -32.22 16.50
C LYS A 84 14.11 -31.81 16.94
N GLU A 85 13.87 -30.48 17.07
CA GLU A 85 12.52 -29.98 17.40
C GLU A 85 11.52 -30.25 16.26
N LEU A 86 11.94 -30.12 14.99
CA LEU A 86 11.10 -30.47 13.84
C LEU A 86 10.73 -31.96 13.83
N GLU A 87 11.67 -32.85 14.13
CA GLU A 87 11.42 -34.32 14.28
C GLU A 87 10.46 -34.60 15.42
N ARG A 88 10.62 -33.89 16.54
CA ARG A 88 9.72 -33.99 17.69
C ARG A 88 8.31 -33.55 17.31
N LEU A 89 8.16 -32.41 16.65
CA LEU A 89 6.87 -31.90 16.18
C LEU A 89 6.22 -32.84 15.17
N THR A 90 7.02 -33.42 14.27
CA THR A 90 6.53 -34.45 13.31
C THR A 90 5.93 -35.68 13.98
N LYS A 91 6.49 -36.12 15.13
CA LYS A 91 5.98 -37.26 15.89
C LYS A 91 4.75 -36.93 16.72
N LEU A 92 4.69 -35.70 17.27
CA LEU A 92 3.63 -35.29 18.20
C LEU A 92 2.38 -34.77 17.48
N ALA A 93 2.54 -34.05 16.39
CA ALA A 93 1.46 -33.39 15.69
C ALA A 93 1.67 -33.43 14.16
N PRO A 94 1.58 -34.60 13.52
CA PRO A 94 1.96 -34.83 12.12
C PRO A 94 1.14 -34.06 11.10
N ASP A 95 -0.09 -33.68 11.44
CA ASP A 95 -1.02 -32.97 10.56
C ASP A 95 -1.26 -31.51 10.99
N SER A 96 -0.45 -31.01 11.93
CA SER A 96 -0.64 -29.66 12.46
C SER A 96 -0.18 -28.57 11.50
N PRO A 97 -0.82 -27.36 11.53
CA PRO A 97 -0.36 -26.22 10.78
C PRO A 97 1.03 -25.76 11.23
N GLU A 98 1.38 -25.93 12.50
CA GLU A 98 2.70 -25.61 13.07
C GLU A 98 3.79 -26.47 12.43
N LEU A 99 3.54 -27.76 12.18
CA LEU A 99 4.49 -28.61 11.48
C LEU A 99 4.70 -28.17 10.02
N LYS A 100 3.62 -27.81 9.33
CA LYS A 100 3.73 -27.30 7.94
C LYS A 100 4.57 -26.03 7.89
N ALA A 101 4.29 -25.06 8.77
CA ALA A 101 5.04 -23.82 8.88
C ALA A 101 6.53 -24.10 9.22
N SER A 102 6.78 -24.95 10.20
CA SER A 102 8.13 -25.34 10.62
C SER A 102 8.94 -26.01 9.51
N ARG A 103 8.32 -26.86 8.68
CA ARG A 103 8.97 -27.46 7.51
C ARG A 103 9.35 -26.42 6.46
N ASN A 104 8.47 -25.46 6.19
CA ASN A 104 8.75 -24.37 5.26
C ASN A 104 9.91 -23.50 5.76
N GLU A 105 9.93 -23.17 7.02
CA GLU A 105 10.99 -22.40 7.64
C GLU A 105 12.33 -23.13 7.64
N MET A 106 12.36 -24.42 7.99
CA MET A 106 13.57 -25.23 7.88
C MET A 106 14.06 -25.29 6.44
N LYS A 107 13.17 -25.47 5.46
CA LYS A 107 13.50 -25.50 4.04
C LYS A 107 14.13 -24.17 3.59
N SER A 108 13.59 -23.04 3.99
CA SER A 108 14.11 -21.72 3.65
C SER A 108 15.50 -21.45 4.28
N ASN A 109 15.83 -22.13 5.36
CA ASN A 109 17.14 -22.05 6.03
C ASN A 109 18.19 -23.01 5.47
N THR A 110 17.86 -23.91 4.51
CA THR A 110 18.85 -24.70 3.76
C THR A 110 19.68 -23.82 2.83
N GLY A 111 20.81 -24.32 2.34
CA GLY A 111 21.64 -23.60 1.36
C GLY A 111 20.86 -23.21 0.10
N GLU A 112 20.10 -24.14 -0.45
CA GLU A 112 19.24 -23.93 -1.63
C GLU A 112 18.07 -22.98 -1.32
N GLY A 113 17.42 -23.16 -0.17
CA GLY A 113 16.30 -22.29 0.25
C GLY A 113 16.73 -20.85 0.47
N ARG A 114 17.90 -20.64 1.10
CA ARG A 114 18.49 -19.28 1.25
C ARG A 114 18.81 -18.63 -0.08
N GLN A 115 19.34 -19.41 -1.06
CA GLN A 115 19.58 -18.89 -2.41
C GLN A 115 18.27 -18.53 -3.12
N ALA A 116 17.24 -19.38 -2.99
CA ALA A 116 15.92 -19.10 -3.57
C ALA A 116 15.27 -17.86 -2.96
N LEU A 117 15.35 -17.66 -1.64
CA LEU A 117 14.87 -16.47 -0.96
C LEU A 117 15.63 -15.21 -1.38
N GLN A 118 16.96 -15.31 -1.46
CA GLN A 118 17.79 -14.23 -1.97
C GLN A 118 17.42 -13.84 -3.40
N GLN A 119 17.19 -14.82 -4.27
CA GLN A 119 16.75 -14.58 -5.64
C GLN A 119 15.38 -13.90 -5.70
N ALA A 120 14.42 -14.31 -4.85
CA ALA A 120 13.12 -13.65 -4.76
C ALA A 120 13.25 -12.17 -4.35
N ARG A 121 14.10 -11.87 -3.36
CA ARG A 121 14.42 -10.51 -2.94
C ARG A 121 15.05 -9.68 -4.05
N LEU A 122 16.01 -10.23 -4.78
CA LEU A 122 16.65 -9.55 -5.91
C LEU A 122 15.66 -9.22 -7.04
N LEU A 123 14.73 -10.13 -7.35
CA LEU A 123 13.66 -9.87 -8.32
C LEU A 123 12.77 -8.69 -7.85
N GLY A 124 12.42 -8.65 -6.55
CA GLY A 124 11.65 -7.56 -5.97
C GLY A 124 12.35 -6.21 -6.05
N VAL A 125 13.67 -6.17 -5.78
CA VAL A 125 14.51 -4.96 -5.91
C VAL A 125 14.64 -4.53 -7.37
N ALA A 126 14.77 -5.49 -8.30
CA ALA A 126 14.82 -5.23 -9.74
C ALA A 126 13.49 -4.75 -10.34
N GLY A 127 12.43 -4.65 -9.55
CA GLY A 127 11.10 -4.23 -10.02
C GLY A 127 10.29 -5.32 -10.72
N LYS A 128 10.80 -6.57 -10.76
CA LYS A 128 10.12 -7.75 -11.32
C LYS A 128 9.16 -8.34 -10.29
N VAL A 129 8.12 -7.57 -9.97
CA VAL A 129 7.25 -7.83 -8.81
C VAL A 129 6.52 -9.17 -8.95
N ASP A 130 5.93 -9.47 -10.11
CA ASP A 130 5.20 -10.73 -10.33
C ASP A 130 6.14 -11.95 -10.25
N GLU A 131 7.35 -11.84 -10.82
CA GLU A 131 8.37 -12.91 -10.72
C GLU A 131 8.83 -13.13 -9.28
N ALA A 132 8.98 -12.04 -8.51
CA ALA A 132 9.34 -12.12 -7.10
C ALA A 132 8.26 -12.82 -6.27
N ILE A 133 7.00 -12.42 -6.44
CA ILE A 133 5.84 -13.04 -5.76
C ILE A 133 5.79 -14.56 -6.07
N ALA A 134 5.90 -14.92 -7.35
CA ALA A 134 5.91 -16.33 -7.77
C ALA A 134 7.09 -17.12 -7.16
N ALA A 135 8.26 -16.49 -7.00
CA ALA A 135 9.42 -17.11 -6.37
C ALA A 135 9.19 -17.36 -4.86
N TYR A 136 8.56 -16.43 -4.14
CA TYR A 136 8.13 -16.63 -2.75
C TYR A 136 7.12 -17.77 -2.63
N GLU A 137 6.07 -17.76 -3.46
CA GLU A 137 5.03 -18.79 -3.45
C GLU A 137 5.58 -20.18 -3.77
N LYS A 138 6.53 -20.28 -4.70
CA LYS A 138 7.22 -21.55 -5.02
C LYS A 138 8.05 -22.06 -3.84
N LEU A 139 8.76 -21.16 -3.14
CA LEU A 139 9.60 -21.54 -2.00
C LEU A 139 8.78 -22.03 -0.81
N TYR A 140 7.70 -21.30 -0.48
CA TYR A 140 6.87 -21.55 0.71
C TYR A 140 5.62 -22.42 0.43
N GLY A 141 5.31 -22.70 -0.84
CA GLY A 141 4.11 -23.41 -1.23
C GLY A 141 2.82 -22.58 -1.10
N GLY A 142 2.96 -21.27 -1.14
CA GLY A 142 1.90 -20.26 -0.97
C GLY A 142 2.43 -19.01 -0.29
N VAL A 143 1.57 -18.33 0.46
CA VAL A 143 1.97 -17.18 1.29
C VAL A 143 2.95 -17.64 2.37
N PRO A 144 4.07 -16.93 2.59
CA PRO A 144 5.00 -17.24 3.66
C PRO A 144 4.35 -17.17 5.05
N ASP A 145 4.65 -18.14 5.91
CA ASP A 145 4.14 -18.20 7.30
C ASP A 145 5.03 -17.39 8.27
N ASP A 146 6.32 -17.19 7.93
CA ASP A 146 7.24 -16.35 8.71
C ASP A 146 6.85 -14.88 8.58
N VAL A 147 6.77 -14.17 9.72
CA VAL A 147 6.28 -12.78 9.78
C VAL A 147 7.14 -11.85 8.95
N ASP A 148 8.47 -11.95 9.04
CA ASP A 148 9.37 -11.04 8.32
C ASP A 148 9.30 -11.28 6.81
N VAL A 149 9.24 -12.54 6.39
CA VAL A 149 9.09 -12.90 4.97
C VAL A 149 7.69 -12.56 4.46
N ALA A 150 6.65 -12.73 5.28
CA ALA A 150 5.29 -12.32 4.94
C ALA A 150 5.18 -10.79 4.74
N ILE A 151 5.91 -10.00 5.53
CA ILE A 151 6.00 -8.54 5.34
C ILE A 151 6.61 -8.22 3.96
N GLU A 152 7.71 -8.88 3.59
CA GLU A 152 8.35 -8.71 2.28
C GLU A 152 7.38 -9.07 1.15
N TYR A 153 6.73 -10.24 1.25
CA TYR A 153 5.75 -10.73 0.28
C TYR A 153 4.56 -9.76 0.11
N TRP A 154 3.90 -9.39 1.20
CA TRP A 154 2.75 -8.50 1.14
C TRP A 154 3.10 -7.07 0.72
N THR A 155 4.33 -6.62 1.03
CA THR A 155 4.84 -5.35 0.51
C THR A 155 4.99 -5.39 -1.01
N LEU A 156 5.40 -6.52 -1.59
CA LEU A 156 5.44 -6.70 -3.05
C LEU A 156 4.03 -6.75 -3.64
N VAL A 157 3.11 -7.51 -3.04
CA VAL A 157 1.71 -7.57 -3.47
C VAL A 157 1.06 -6.18 -3.48
N ALA A 158 1.34 -5.36 -2.45
CA ALA A 158 0.86 -3.98 -2.38
C ALA A 158 1.41 -3.06 -3.49
N ARG A 159 2.49 -3.43 -4.17
CA ARG A 159 3.02 -2.69 -5.35
C ARG A 159 2.25 -2.97 -6.64
N LEU A 160 1.47 -4.05 -6.70
CA LEU A 160 0.65 -4.39 -7.87
C LEU A 160 -0.66 -3.59 -7.83
N PRO A 161 -0.98 -2.75 -8.84
CA PRO A 161 -2.19 -1.93 -8.83
C PRO A 161 -3.48 -2.74 -8.62
N ALA A 162 -3.56 -3.94 -9.23
CA ALA A 162 -4.73 -4.82 -9.13
C ALA A 162 -4.89 -5.48 -7.75
N ARG A 163 -3.81 -5.62 -6.97
CA ARG A 163 -3.78 -6.30 -5.66
C ARG A 163 -3.35 -5.37 -4.52
N HIS A 164 -3.23 -4.08 -4.78
CA HIS A 164 -2.75 -3.09 -3.81
C HIS A 164 -3.54 -3.13 -2.49
N SER A 165 -4.87 -3.07 -2.57
CA SER A 165 -5.73 -3.09 -1.38
C SER A 165 -5.64 -4.40 -0.60
N GLU A 166 -5.43 -5.53 -1.28
CA GLU A 166 -5.19 -6.84 -0.65
C GLU A 166 -3.88 -6.79 0.16
N GLY A 167 -2.77 -6.38 -0.47
CA GLY A 167 -1.46 -6.29 0.18
C GLY A 167 -1.49 -5.38 1.40
N VAL A 168 -2.05 -4.17 1.28
CA VAL A 168 -2.20 -3.23 2.41
C VAL A 168 -3.06 -3.82 3.53
N SER A 169 -4.17 -4.50 3.20
CA SER A 169 -5.04 -5.13 4.20
C SER A 169 -4.31 -6.22 4.99
N GLN A 170 -3.50 -7.05 4.31
CA GLN A 170 -2.74 -8.11 4.98
C GLN A 170 -1.61 -7.53 5.84
N LEU A 171 -0.90 -6.49 5.39
CA LEU A 171 0.08 -5.78 6.23
C LEU A 171 -0.57 -5.20 7.50
N LYS A 172 -1.78 -4.63 7.40
CA LYS A 172 -2.51 -4.13 8.57
C LYS A 172 -2.90 -5.26 9.54
N LYS A 173 -3.28 -6.43 9.03
CA LYS A 173 -3.56 -7.62 9.87
C LYS A 173 -2.29 -8.12 10.56
N LEU A 174 -1.17 -8.17 9.85
CA LEU A 174 0.12 -8.51 10.45
C LEU A 174 0.50 -7.53 11.57
N ASN A 175 0.25 -6.22 11.40
CA ASN A 175 0.52 -5.24 12.45
C ASN A 175 -0.35 -5.44 13.69
N ALA A 176 -1.58 -5.94 13.53
CA ALA A 176 -2.43 -6.26 14.66
C ALA A 176 -1.92 -7.49 15.45
N SER A 177 -1.28 -8.46 14.76
CA SER A 177 -0.75 -9.69 15.38
C SER A 177 0.71 -9.54 15.85
N ALA A 178 1.50 -8.65 15.26
CA ALA A 178 2.91 -8.39 15.58
C ALA A 178 3.19 -6.87 15.68
N PRO A 179 2.61 -6.17 16.68
CA PRO A 179 2.74 -4.74 16.82
C PRO A 179 4.18 -4.35 17.13
N GLY A 180 4.59 -3.17 16.61
CA GLY A 180 5.92 -2.61 16.87
C GLY A 180 7.05 -3.16 15.99
N ASN A 181 6.77 -4.04 15.02
CA ASN A 181 7.77 -4.50 14.04
C ASN A 181 8.15 -3.33 13.12
N VAL A 182 9.44 -2.95 13.17
CA VAL A 182 9.96 -1.76 12.46
C VAL A 182 9.84 -1.91 10.93
N SER A 183 10.09 -3.10 10.38
CA SER A 183 9.98 -3.36 8.95
C SER A 183 8.54 -3.24 8.45
N LEU A 184 7.59 -3.76 9.23
CA LEU A 184 6.16 -3.70 8.95
C LEU A 184 5.64 -2.26 9.01
N LEU A 185 5.96 -1.53 10.08
CA LEU A 185 5.57 -0.13 10.23
C LEU A 185 6.18 0.76 9.14
N THR A 186 7.42 0.46 8.72
CA THR A 186 8.08 1.10 7.57
C THR A 186 7.30 0.86 6.28
N SER A 187 6.89 -0.38 6.02
CA SER A 187 6.13 -0.74 4.82
C SER A 187 4.75 -0.09 4.82
N LEU A 188 4.03 -0.14 5.93
CA LEU A 188 2.72 0.51 6.09
C LEU A 188 2.81 2.02 5.90
N ALA A 189 3.77 2.69 6.54
CA ALA A 189 3.97 4.13 6.37
C ALA A 189 4.20 4.50 4.90
N LYS A 190 5.09 3.78 4.20
CA LYS A 190 5.36 4.00 2.77
C LYS A 190 4.11 3.82 1.90
N GLN A 191 3.31 2.77 2.15
CA GLN A 191 2.06 2.56 1.41
C GLN A 191 1.06 3.71 1.66
N MET A 192 0.93 4.16 2.91
CA MET A 192 0.02 5.27 3.22
C MET A 192 0.44 6.59 2.56
N PHE A 193 1.74 6.90 2.52
CA PHE A 193 2.22 8.07 1.79
C PHE A 193 1.98 7.94 0.28
N ALA A 194 2.22 6.77 -0.31
CA ALA A 194 1.93 6.49 -1.71
C ALA A 194 0.44 6.62 -2.04
N ASP A 195 -0.44 6.24 -1.10
CA ASP A 195 -1.90 6.37 -1.21
C ASP A 195 -2.42 7.78 -0.96
N ASN A 196 -1.53 8.76 -0.76
CA ASN A 196 -1.90 10.13 -0.36
C ASN A 196 -2.71 10.19 0.95
N LYS A 197 -2.38 9.31 1.91
CA LYS A 197 -2.94 9.25 3.27
C LYS A 197 -1.88 9.61 4.33
N PRO A 198 -1.31 10.82 4.29
CA PRO A 198 -0.15 11.16 5.12
C PRO A 198 -0.43 11.05 6.63
N GLN A 199 -1.66 11.28 7.07
CA GLN A 199 -2.02 11.18 8.49
C GLN A 199 -1.86 9.75 9.02
N GLU A 200 -2.30 8.74 8.24
CA GLU A 200 -2.09 7.33 8.59
C GLU A 200 -0.59 6.97 8.52
N GLY A 201 0.15 7.48 7.52
CA GLY A 201 1.59 7.26 7.40
C GLY A 201 2.35 7.79 8.62
N PHE A 202 2.08 9.01 9.04
CA PHE A 202 2.70 9.60 10.24
C PHE A 202 2.29 8.87 11.54
N ALA A 203 1.09 8.31 11.62
CA ALA A 203 0.68 7.50 12.78
C ALA A 203 1.55 6.24 12.91
N TYR A 204 1.85 5.53 11.81
CA TYR A 204 2.77 4.39 11.83
C TYR A 204 4.20 4.81 12.18
N LEU A 205 4.69 5.95 11.70
CA LEU A 205 6.00 6.48 12.10
C LEU A 205 6.05 6.87 13.58
N ALA A 206 4.97 7.42 14.14
CA ALA A 206 4.86 7.73 15.56
C ALA A 206 4.87 6.46 16.42
N GLU A 207 4.22 5.39 15.97
CA GLU A 207 4.27 4.08 16.61
C GLU A 207 5.71 3.52 16.58
N MET A 208 6.35 3.53 15.42
CA MET A 208 7.74 3.07 15.23
C MET A 208 8.73 3.84 16.11
N ALA A 209 8.51 5.16 16.31
CA ALA A 209 9.37 6.02 17.15
C ALA A 209 9.34 5.67 18.64
N ARG A 210 8.41 4.82 19.10
CA ARG A 210 8.36 4.35 20.50
C ARG A 210 9.47 3.34 20.81
N SER A 211 9.98 2.64 19.81
CA SER A 211 11.10 1.71 19.97
C SER A 211 12.45 2.42 19.78
N ALA A 212 13.46 2.01 20.52
CA ALA A 212 14.82 2.56 20.39
C ALA A 212 15.38 2.31 18.97
N SER A 213 15.14 1.12 18.40
CA SER A 213 15.62 0.72 17.07
C SER A 213 14.87 1.44 15.95
N GLY A 214 13.58 1.76 16.14
CA GLY A 214 12.75 2.40 15.13
C GLY A 214 12.83 3.93 15.13
N ARG A 215 13.21 4.54 16.26
CA ARG A 215 13.15 6.00 16.45
C ARG A 215 13.94 6.80 15.41
N GLY A 216 15.18 6.37 15.11
CA GLY A 216 16.00 7.03 14.09
C GLY A 216 15.39 6.91 12.70
N ILE A 217 14.98 5.71 12.33
CA ILE A 217 14.33 5.43 11.02
C ILE A 217 13.05 6.25 10.86
N ALA A 218 12.22 6.31 11.92
CA ALA A 218 11.00 7.11 11.92
C ALA A 218 11.29 8.60 11.73
N ALA A 219 12.33 9.14 12.39
CA ALA A 219 12.72 10.53 12.25
C ALA A 219 13.16 10.86 10.82
N ASP A 220 14.03 10.02 10.24
CA ASP A 220 14.50 10.20 8.86
C ASP A 220 13.35 10.15 7.84
N MET A 221 12.47 9.16 7.95
CA MET A 221 11.33 9.02 7.06
C MET A 221 10.35 10.19 7.20
N TRP A 222 9.99 10.55 8.44
CA TRP A 222 9.08 11.67 8.70
C TRP A 222 9.63 12.97 8.15
N PHE A 223 10.90 13.28 8.43
CA PHE A 223 11.55 14.49 7.93
C PHE A 223 11.62 14.49 6.40
N SER A 224 11.92 13.35 5.77
CA SER A 224 11.93 13.21 4.31
C SER A 224 10.58 13.56 3.69
N GLU A 225 9.49 13.07 4.27
CA GLU A 225 8.13 13.38 3.79
C GLU A 225 7.80 14.87 3.96
N VAL A 226 8.06 15.42 5.15
CA VAL A 226 7.79 16.85 5.41
C VAL A 226 8.65 17.76 4.52
N LYS A 227 9.92 17.41 4.30
CA LYS A 227 10.83 18.15 3.42
C LYS A 227 10.34 18.17 1.96
N SER A 228 9.65 17.13 1.52
CA SER A 228 9.09 17.01 0.16
C SER A 228 7.81 17.82 -0.04
N MET A 229 7.22 18.35 1.02
CA MET A 229 5.99 19.15 0.93
C MET A 229 6.28 20.51 0.27
N PRO A 230 5.37 21.04 -0.55
CA PRO A 230 5.43 22.44 -0.98
C PRO A 230 5.42 23.36 0.23
N VAL A 231 6.24 24.42 0.18
CA VAL A 231 6.30 25.44 1.25
C VAL A 231 4.93 26.05 1.44
N SER A 232 4.37 25.95 2.63
CA SER A 232 3.00 26.38 2.96
C SER A 232 2.81 26.41 4.48
N LYS A 233 1.70 26.97 4.95
CA LYS A 233 1.33 26.84 6.37
C LYS A 233 1.25 25.38 6.82
N ALA A 234 0.78 24.49 5.96
CA ALA A 234 0.69 23.06 6.25
C ALA A 234 2.08 22.44 6.43
N SER A 235 3.08 22.78 5.59
CA SER A 235 4.44 22.27 5.74
C SER A 235 5.13 22.82 6.99
N VAL A 236 4.88 24.10 7.36
CA VAL A 236 5.36 24.69 8.62
C VAL A 236 4.76 23.96 9.82
N GLN A 237 3.46 23.68 9.81
CA GLN A 237 2.80 22.90 10.86
C GLN A 237 3.36 21.47 10.94
N ALA A 238 3.60 20.81 9.79
CA ALA A 238 4.19 19.48 9.75
C ALA A 238 5.62 19.45 10.32
N LEU A 239 6.44 20.48 10.06
CA LEU A 239 7.77 20.64 10.67
C LEU A 239 7.68 20.86 12.19
N GLN A 240 6.73 21.65 12.65
CA GLN A 240 6.48 21.86 14.08
C GLN A 240 6.07 20.55 14.76
N GLN A 241 5.16 19.78 14.16
CA GLN A 241 4.75 18.46 14.66
C GLN A 241 5.92 17.47 14.68
N PHE A 242 6.75 17.48 13.64
CA PHE A 242 7.98 16.70 13.61
C PHE A 242 8.89 17.04 14.81
N LEU A 243 9.13 18.32 15.08
CA LEU A 243 10.00 18.77 16.17
C LEU A 243 9.45 18.49 17.57
N LEU A 244 8.12 18.38 17.72
CA LEU A 244 7.48 17.91 18.95
C LEU A 244 7.77 16.43 19.19
N GLN A 245 7.74 15.61 18.15
CA GLN A 245 8.00 14.17 18.24
C GLN A 245 9.48 13.85 18.36
N PHE A 246 10.34 14.61 17.67
CA PHE A 246 11.79 14.44 17.59
C PHE A 246 12.51 15.75 17.96
N PRO A 247 12.59 16.11 19.27
CA PRO A 247 13.11 17.42 19.68
C PRO A 247 14.62 17.54 19.60
N THR A 248 15.37 16.45 19.44
CA THR A 248 16.84 16.43 19.49
C THR A 248 17.44 15.62 18.35
N GLY A 249 18.75 15.79 18.12
CA GLY A 249 19.51 15.08 17.09
C GLY A 249 19.72 15.91 15.83
N SER A 250 20.53 15.37 14.90
CA SER A 250 20.91 16.04 13.66
C SER A 250 19.73 16.32 12.74
N VAL A 251 18.79 15.37 12.65
CA VAL A 251 17.57 15.54 11.83
C VAL A 251 16.71 16.68 12.39
N ALA A 252 16.58 16.78 13.71
CA ALA A 252 15.85 17.88 14.35
C ALA A 252 16.53 19.25 14.13
N ALA A 253 17.86 19.30 14.12
CA ALA A 253 18.59 20.53 13.79
C ALA A 253 18.30 20.97 12.34
N ASN A 254 18.36 20.05 11.39
CA ASN A 254 18.00 20.30 9.99
C ASN A 254 16.55 20.76 9.84
N ALA A 255 15.63 20.14 10.58
CA ALA A 255 14.22 20.52 10.55
C ALA A 255 13.98 21.95 11.08
N ARG A 256 14.72 22.41 12.11
CA ARG A 256 14.65 23.79 12.59
C ARG A 256 15.11 24.79 11.53
N VAL A 257 16.25 24.52 10.90
CA VAL A 257 16.77 25.37 9.83
C VAL A 257 15.75 25.48 8.70
N LEU A 258 15.15 24.36 8.29
CA LEU A 258 14.12 24.33 7.25
C LEU A 258 12.86 25.10 7.70
N LEU A 259 12.45 24.96 8.96
CA LEU A 259 11.30 25.68 9.53
C LEU A 259 11.50 27.19 9.46
N ASP A 260 12.66 27.69 9.92
CA ASP A 260 13.00 29.10 9.90
C ASP A 260 13.02 29.65 8.47
N GLN A 261 13.60 28.90 7.53
CA GLN A 261 13.60 29.26 6.10
C GLN A 261 12.20 29.35 5.51
N GLN A 262 11.34 28.36 5.76
CA GLN A 262 9.97 28.37 5.25
C GLN A 262 9.12 29.48 5.87
N GLN A 263 9.30 29.75 7.16
CA GLN A 263 8.62 30.86 7.83
C GLN A 263 9.03 32.21 7.23
N ALA A 264 10.32 32.43 6.98
CA ALA A 264 10.81 33.63 6.33
C ALA A 264 10.25 33.80 4.91
N GLN A 265 10.24 32.73 4.11
CA GLN A 265 9.67 32.77 2.76
C GLN A 265 8.17 33.09 2.76
N LEU A 266 7.41 32.60 3.73
CA LEU A 266 5.97 32.85 3.85
C LEU A 266 5.64 34.29 4.34
N GLN A 267 6.64 35.10 4.72
CA GLN A 267 6.43 36.52 4.98
C GLN A 267 6.14 37.29 3.68
N ASP A 268 6.70 36.86 2.53
CA ASP A 268 6.35 37.44 1.23
C ASP A 268 4.91 37.03 0.81
N PRO A 269 3.99 37.98 0.65
CA PRO A 269 2.61 37.69 0.30
C PRO A 269 2.46 36.99 -1.07
N THR A 270 3.32 37.32 -2.04
CA THR A 270 3.29 36.75 -3.39
C THR A 270 3.77 35.31 -3.36
N PHE A 271 4.92 35.07 -2.73
CA PHE A 271 5.44 33.74 -2.55
C PHE A 271 4.43 32.85 -1.76
N ARG A 272 3.86 33.40 -0.71
CA ARG A 272 2.85 32.69 0.10
C ARG A 272 1.63 32.28 -0.72
N ALA A 273 1.04 33.21 -1.49
CA ALA A 273 -0.13 32.91 -2.32
C ALA A 273 0.18 31.82 -3.35
N ARG A 274 1.35 31.89 -3.99
CA ARG A 274 1.81 30.86 -4.94
C ARG A 274 1.96 29.50 -4.26
N SER A 275 2.70 29.45 -3.17
CA SER A 275 3.01 28.22 -2.44
C SER A 275 1.79 27.57 -1.82
N GLU A 276 0.93 28.34 -1.16
CA GLU A 276 -0.34 27.84 -0.58
C GLU A 276 -1.26 27.31 -1.68
N GLY A 277 -1.34 28.01 -2.80
CA GLY A 277 -2.12 27.60 -3.96
C GLY A 277 -1.63 26.26 -4.54
N LEU A 278 -0.31 26.07 -4.71
CA LEU A 278 0.27 24.81 -5.18
C LEU A 278 0.05 23.67 -4.18
N ALA A 279 0.18 23.93 -2.88
CA ALA A 279 -0.11 22.96 -1.83
C ALA A 279 -1.59 22.56 -1.83
N ALA A 280 -2.50 23.51 -2.01
CA ALA A 280 -3.93 23.26 -2.09
C ALA A 280 -4.32 22.44 -3.32
N VAL A 281 -3.66 22.62 -4.47
CA VAL A 281 -3.81 21.76 -5.66
C VAL A 281 -3.42 20.33 -5.34
N LYS A 282 -2.27 20.13 -4.67
CA LYS A 282 -1.75 18.79 -4.31
C LYS A 282 -2.67 18.08 -3.32
N SER A 283 -3.23 18.79 -2.35
CA SER A 283 -4.17 18.24 -1.36
C SER A 283 -5.61 18.09 -1.88
N GLY A 284 -5.90 18.53 -3.11
CA GLY A 284 -7.25 18.47 -3.68
C GLY A 284 -8.21 19.55 -3.19
N ASN A 285 -7.75 20.54 -2.41
CA ASN A 285 -8.57 21.67 -1.98
C ASN A 285 -8.72 22.70 -3.10
N ALA A 286 -9.55 22.37 -4.09
CA ALA A 286 -9.68 23.15 -5.31
C ALA A 286 -10.16 24.60 -5.08
N SER A 287 -11.00 24.85 -4.10
CA SER A 287 -11.50 26.20 -3.81
C SER A 287 -10.42 27.12 -3.27
N GLN A 288 -9.63 26.62 -2.30
CA GLN A 288 -8.49 27.35 -1.75
C GLN A 288 -7.41 27.57 -2.82
N ALA A 289 -7.11 26.51 -3.61
CA ALA A 289 -6.15 26.57 -4.71
C ALA A 289 -6.49 27.67 -5.70
N VAL A 290 -7.76 27.78 -6.12
CA VAL A 290 -8.21 28.85 -7.03
C VAL A 290 -8.01 30.23 -6.40
N ALA A 291 -8.41 30.40 -5.13
CA ALA A 291 -8.32 31.70 -4.46
C ALA A 291 -6.86 32.21 -4.35
N ASP A 292 -5.95 31.31 -3.96
CA ASP A 292 -4.54 31.70 -3.76
C ASP A 292 -3.78 31.83 -5.09
N LEU A 293 -3.99 30.89 -6.03
CA LEU A 293 -3.33 30.98 -7.34
C LEU A 293 -3.83 32.16 -8.18
N GLN A 294 -5.08 32.59 -8.02
CA GLN A 294 -5.52 33.85 -8.64
C GLN A 294 -4.70 35.05 -8.14
N LYS A 295 -4.44 35.15 -6.83
CA LYS A 295 -3.58 36.20 -6.27
C LYS A 295 -2.16 36.12 -6.79
N ALA A 296 -1.60 34.90 -6.83
CA ALA A 296 -0.24 34.66 -7.35
C ALA A 296 -0.12 35.08 -8.83
N VAL A 297 -1.06 34.67 -9.69
CA VAL A 297 -1.08 35.04 -11.12
C VAL A 297 -1.36 36.54 -11.35
N GLN A 298 -2.09 37.19 -10.44
CA GLN A 298 -2.26 38.64 -10.47
C GLN A 298 -0.97 39.38 -10.13
N ALA A 299 -0.20 38.87 -9.16
CA ALA A 299 1.07 39.46 -8.77
C ALA A 299 2.18 39.19 -9.79
N ASP A 300 2.23 37.96 -10.34
CA ASP A 300 3.15 37.62 -11.44
C ASP A 300 2.39 36.86 -12.54
N SER A 301 2.02 37.60 -13.57
CA SER A 301 1.30 37.04 -14.73
C SER A 301 2.18 36.22 -15.69
N ARG A 302 3.50 36.17 -15.46
CA ARG A 302 4.50 35.44 -16.27
C ARG A 302 4.86 34.08 -15.66
N ASP A 303 4.40 33.75 -14.46
CA ASP A 303 4.60 32.44 -13.83
C ASP A 303 3.72 31.39 -14.52
N SER A 304 4.28 30.71 -15.52
CA SER A 304 3.59 29.64 -16.26
C SER A 304 3.13 28.49 -15.37
N ASP A 305 3.90 28.15 -14.32
CA ASP A 305 3.57 27.11 -13.37
C ASP A 305 2.35 27.47 -12.51
N ALA A 306 2.29 28.72 -12.02
CA ALA A 306 1.13 29.20 -11.28
C ALA A 306 -0.13 29.26 -12.17
N VAL A 307 0.02 29.67 -13.43
CA VAL A 307 -1.08 29.68 -14.41
C VAL A 307 -1.56 28.26 -14.72
N GLY A 308 -0.63 27.31 -14.94
CA GLY A 308 -0.95 25.91 -15.18
C GLY A 308 -1.60 25.24 -13.97
N ALA A 309 -1.11 25.52 -12.76
CA ALA A 309 -1.71 25.06 -11.51
C ALA A 309 -3.12 25.65 -11.27
N LEU A 310 -3.35 26.92 -11.63
CA LEU A 310 -4.69 27.52 -11.59
C LEU A 310 -5.65 26.80 -12.56
N GLY A 311 -5.17 26.44 -13.75
CA GLY A 311 -5.91 25.60 -14.69
C GLY A 311 -6.28 24.22 -14.11
N GLN A 312 -5.33 23.59 -13.40
CA GLN A 312 -5.59 22.34 -12.68
C GLN A 312 -6.62 22.52 -11.56
N ALA A 313 -6.51 23.59 -10.76
CA ALA A 313 -7.45 23.90 -9.69
C ALA A 313 -8.88 24.11 -10.22
N TYR A 314 -9.04 24.83 -11.33
CA TYR A 314 -10.33 24.94 -12.01
C TYR A 314 -10.86 23.60 -12.51
N SER A 315 -9.97 22.73 -13.03
CA SER A 315 -10.33 21.38 -13.45
C SER A 315 -10.86 20.54 -12.28
N GLN A 316 -10.17 20.56 -11.14
CA GLN A 316 -10.59 19.87 -9.92
C GLN A 316 -11.95 20.37 -9.39
N ARG A 317 -12.19 21.68 -9.50
CA ARG A 317 -13.48 22.31 -9.13
C ARG A 317 -14.60 22.03 -10.13
N GLY A 318 -14.31 21.47 -11.30
CA GLY A 318 -15.28 21.22 -12.37
C GLY A 318 -15.57 22.43 -13.27
N ASP A 319 -14.86 23.55 -13.12
CA ASP A 319 -14.97 24.71 -14.00
C ASP A 319 -14.14 24.50 -15.27
N ARG A 320 -14.73 23.72 -16.19
CA ARG A 320 -14.05 23.25 -17.40
C ARG A 320 -13.61 24.38 -18.32
N ALA A 321 -14.43 25.42 -18.44
CA ALA A 321 -14.12 26.56 -19.33
C ALA A 321 -12.91 27.34 -18.86
N ARG A 322 -12.86 27.69 -17.56
CA ARG A 322 -11.70 28.39 -16.99
C ARG A 322 -10.46 27.49 -16.96
N ALA A 323 -10.62 26.17 -16.70
CA ALA A 323 -9.52 25.23 -16.79
C ALA A 323 -8.88 25.23 -18.18
N VAL A 324 -9.68 25.12 -19.24
CA VAL A 324 -9.20 25.15 -20.63
C VAL A 324 -8.47 26.47 -20.94
N ALA A 325 -9.00 27.61 -20.51
CA ALA A 325 -8.39 28.92 -20.73
C ALA A 325 -7.01 29.03 -20.08
N GLN A 326 -6.89 28.67 -18.79
CA GLN A 326 -5.62 28.76 -18.06
C GLN A 326 -4.59 27.75 -18.55
N LEU A 327 -4.99 26.53 -18.86
CA LEU A 327 -4.07 25.50 -19.38
C LEU A 327 -3.53 25.88 -20.77
N ASN A 328 -4.36 26.41 -21.68
CA ASN A 328 -3.88 26.94 -22.94
C ASN A 328 -2.88 28.10 -22.74
N LYS A 329 -3.16 29.00 -21.79
CA LYS A 329 -2.26 30.12 -21.47
C LYS A 329 -0.92 29.59 -20.96
N ALA A 330 -0.90 28.67 -20.01
CA ALA A 330 0.33 28.10 -19.46
C ALA A 330 1.18 27.42 -20.55
N ILE A 331 0.54 26.64 -21.41
CA ILE A 331 1.20 25.95 -22.53
C ILE A 331 1.80 26.93 -23.54
N ALA A 332 1.09 28.03 -23.82
CA ALA A 332 1.58 29.04 -24.72
C ALA A 332 2.75 29.89 -24.13
N MET A 333 2.76 30.03 -22.81
CA MET A 333 3.81 30.79 -22.10
C MET A 333 5.11 30.00 -22.00
N ASP A 334 5.01 28.68 -21.77
CA ASP A 334 6.16 27.78 -21.61
C ASP A 334 5.89 26.43 -22.29
N PRO A 335 6.17 26.37 -23.63
CA PRO A 335 5.97 25.15 -24.41
C PRO A 335 6.88 23.97 -23.99
N ASP A 336 8.04 24.28 -23.39
CA ASP A 336 9.05 23.28 -22.98
C ASP A 336 9.02 22.97 -21.48
N SER A 337 7.99 23.43 -20.77
CA SER A 337 7.82 23.18 -19.33
C SER A 337 7.85 21.69 -19.00
N PRO A 338 8.52 21.28 -17.91
CA PRO A 338 8.42 19.92 -17.37
C PRO A 338 6.97 19.49 -17.09
N ASN A 339 6.08 20.45 -16.84
CA ASN A 339 4.67 20.23 -16.58
C ASN A 339 3.81 20.13 -17.85
N ARG A 340 4.38 20.32 -19.05
CA ARG A 340 3.68 20.36 -20.33
C ARG A 340 2.79 19.14 -20.56
N GLY A 341 3.32 17.94 -20.37
CA GLY A 341 2.56 16.70 -20.59
C GLY A 341 1.34 16.56 -19.66
N LYS A 342 1.47 17.04 -18.43
CA LYS A 342 0.37 17.11 -17.46
C LYS A 342 -0.69 18.14 -17.90
N TRP A 343 -0.26 19.33 -18.33
CA TRP A 343 -1.18 20.37 -18.80
C TRP A 343 -1.94 19.94 -20.06
N ASP A 344 -1.26 19.30 -21.03
CA ASP A 344 -1.90 18.78 -22.23
C ASP A 344 -2.95 17.71 -21.90
N SER A 345 -2.64 16.80 -21.00
CA SER A 345 -3.59 15.77 -20.55
C SER A 345 -4.83 16.37 -19.88
N LEU A 346 -4.64 17.34 -18.99
CA LEU A 346 -5.73 18.05 -18.34
C LEU A 346 -6.54 18.88 -19.32
N LEU A 347 -5.87 19.57 -20.25
CA LEU A 347 -6.53 20.38 -21.29
C LEU A 347 -7.45 19.53 -22.16
N GLN A 348 -6.97 18.41 -22.65
CA GLN A 348 -7.76 17.49 -23.47
C GLN A 348 -8.96 16.92 -22.69
N THR A 349 -8.74 16.54 -21.43
CA THR A 349 -9.81 16.04 -20.56
C THR A 349 -10.89 17.10 -20.34
N ASN A 350 -10.49 18.36 -20.06
CA ASN A 350 -11.45 19.42 -19.82
C ASN A 350 -12.17 19.87 -21.11
N ARG A 351 -11.48 19.88 -22.26
CA ARG A 351 -12.10 20.12 -23.58
C ARG A 351 -13.17 19.07 -23.91
N TYR A 352 -12.86 17.81 -23.70
CA TYR A 352 -13.81 16.70 -23.90
C TYR A 352 -15.08 16.91 -23.09
N TRP A 353 -14.97 17.09 -21.78
CA TRP A 353 -16.12 17.28 -20.90
C TRP A 353 -16.85 18.61 -21.13
N LEU A 354 -16.15 19.67 -21.58
CA LEU A 354 -16.78 20.93 -21.96
C LEU A 354 -17.67 20.74 -23.19
N LEU A 355 -17.19 20.00 -24.21
CA LEU A 355 -17.96 19.69 -25.40
C LEU A 355 -19.18 18.81 -25.08
N ILE A 356 -19.04 17.79 -24.22
CA ILE A 356 -20.18 17.01 -23.74
C ILE A 356 -21.22 17.91 -23.08
N LYS A 357 -20.81 18.77 -22.15
CA LYS A 357 -21.74 19.72 -21.49
C LYS A 357 -22.43 20.65 -22.47
N GLN A 358 -21.71 21.14 -23.48
CA GLN A 358 -22.30 21.97 -24.53
C GLN A 358 -23.30 21.18 -25.38
N GLY A 359 -23.00 19.93 -25.71
CA GLY A 359 -23.92 19.02 -26.39
C GLY A 359 -25.19 18.77 -25.57
N ASP A 360 -25.06 18.48 -24.28
CA ASP A 360 -26.20 18.27 -23.38
C ASP A 360 -27.09 19.54 -23.28
N ASN A 361 -26.48 20.70 -23.20
CA ASN A 361 -27.23 21.96 -23.16
C ASN A 361 -27.96 22.26 -24.48
N ALA A 362 -27.30 22.01 -25.62
CA ALA A 362 -27.89 22.16 -26.93
C ALA A 362 -29.06 21.15 -27.12
N LEU A 363 -28.91 19.92 -26.64
CA LEU A 363 -29.94 18.90 -26.67
C LEU A 363 -31.18 19.34 -25.84
N LYS A 364 -30.95 19.84 -24.63
CA LYS A 364 -32.02 20.37 -23.76
C LYS A 364 -32.75 21.55 -24.38
N ALA A 365 -32.06 22.35 -25.20
CA ALA A 365 -32.58 23.49 -25.92
C ALA A 365 -33.27 23.08 -27.25
N GLY A 366 -33.34 21.78 -27.56
CA GLY A 366 -33.93 21.29 -28.83
C GLY A 366 -33.04 21.50 -30.07
N GLN A 367 -31.78 21.92 -29.87
CA GLN A 367 -30.85 22.24 -30.95
C GLN A 367 -30.08 20.98 -31.39
N LEU A 368 -30.80 20.01 -32.00
CA LEU A 368 -30.28 18.66 -32.29
C LEU A 368 -28.99 18.66 -33.14
N SER A 369 -28.94 19.47 -34.19
CA SER A 369 -27.77 19.57 -35.08
C SER A 369 -26.55 20.10 -34.35
N GLN A 370 -26.70 21.07 -33.42
CA GLN A 370 -25.63 21.58 -32.61
C GLN A 370 -25.15 20.55 -31.58
N ALA A 371 -26.09 19.83 -30.94
CA ALA A 371 -25.76 18.77 -30.01
C ALA A 371 -24.93 17.69 -30.69
N GLN A 372 -25.35 17.22 -31.86
CA GLN A 372 -24.60 16.24 -32.68
C GLN A 372 -23.18 16.74 -33.01
N ASN A 373 -23.03 18.01 -33.40
CA ASN A 373 -21.72 18.58 -33.71
C ASN A 373 -20.80 18.58 -32.48
N TYR A 374 -21.30 19.00 -31.32
CA TYR A 374 -20.49 18.97 -30.07
C TYR A 374 -20.07 17.55 -29.68
N TYR A 375 -20.97 16.56 -29.74
CA TYR A 375 -20.64 15.18 -29.45
C TYR A 375 -19.64 14.60 -30.46
N ALA A 376 -19.79 14.90 -31.75
CA ALA A 376 -18.82 14.47 -32.76
C ALA A 376 -17.41 15.09 -32.56
N GLN A 377 -17.34 16.36 -32.14
CA GLN A 377 -16.06 16.97 -31.77
C GLN A 377 -15.44 16.30 -30.55
N ALA A 378 -16.23 15.98 -29.50
CA ALA A 378 -15.76 15.27 -28.32
C ALA A 378 -15.21 13.88 -28.68
N GLN A 379 -15.89 13.14 -29.54
CA GLN A 379 -15.47 11.81 -29.99
C GLN A 379 -14.15 11.84 -30.79
N ARG A 380 -13.97 12.81 -31.69
CA ARG A 380 -12.71 12.99 -32.43
C ARG A 380 -11.52 13.25 -31.51
N GLY A 381 -11.71 14.08 -30.49
CA GLY A 381 -10.68 14.32 -29.47
C GLY A 381 -10.28 13.08 -28.67
N ARG A 382 -11.22 12.14 -28.43
CA ARG A 382 -10.97 10.88 -27.74
C ARG A 382 -10.19 9.87 -28.61
N SER A 383 -10.55 9.75 -29.88
CA SER A 383 -9.87 8.87 -30.84
C SER A 383 -8.40 9.26 -31.02
N HIS A 384 -8.10 10.55 -31.04
CA HIS A 384 -6.73 11.06 -31.11
C HIS A 384 -5.90 10.67 -29.86
N ARG A 385 -6.50 10.61 -28.66
CA ARG A 385 -5.85 10.17 -27.42
C ARG A 385 -5.47 8.67 -27.47
N GLN A 386 -6.35 7.81 -27.99
CA GLN A 386 -6.05 6.38 -28.12
C GLN A 386 -4.89 6.13 -29.11
N LEU A 387 -4.82 6.88 -30.20
CA LEU A 387 -3.73 6.79 -31.17
C LEU A 387 -2.39 7.31 -30.61
N CYS A 388 -2.40 8.39 -29.83
CA CYS A 388 -1.18 8.90 -29.19
C CYS A 388 -0.64 7.95 -28.10
N HIS A 389 -1.51 7.32 -27.30
CA HIS A 389 -1.08 6.31 -26.33
C HIS A 389 -0.59 5.02 -27.00
N ALA A 390 -1.18 4.61 -28.11
CA ALA A 390 -0.69 3.47 -28.92
C ALA A 390 0.67 3.77 -29.58
N GLY A 391 0.92 5.02 -29.98
CA GLY A 391 2.18 5.44 -30.59
C GLY A 391 3.38 5.51 -29.63
N ILE A 392 3.14 5.78 -28.35
CA ILE A 392 4.19 5.81 -27.32
C ILE A 392 4.52 4.40 -26.80
N GLY A 393 3.56 3.45 -26.84
CA GLY A 393 3.73 2.03 -26.49
C GLY A 393 4.31 1.16 -27.63
N GLY A 394 4.41 1.67 -28.83
CA GLY A 394 4.63 0.91 -30.07
C GLY A 394 6.09 0.72 -30.52
N ARG A 395 7.04 0.57 -29.61
CA ARG A 395 8.37 0.03 -29.94
C ARG A 395 8.74 -1.18 -29.07
N ARG A 396 7.85 -2.17 -29.01
CA ARG A 396 8.18 -3.59 -28.77
C ARG A 396 6.93 -4.46 -28.94
N GLY A 397 6.91 -5.28 -30.00
CA GLY A 397 6.11 -6.51 -30.04
C GLY A 397 4.83 -6.46 -30.87
N GLY A 398 4.85 -7.10 -32.02
CA GLY A 398 3.87 -7.98 -32.63
C GLY A 398 2.42 -7.54 -32.78
N ALA A 399 1.98 -7.45 -34.01
CA ALA A 399 0.61 -7.27 -34.44
C ALA A 399 -0.35 -8.31 -33.83
N GLN A 400 -1.43 -7.84 -33.19
CA GLN A 400 -2.69 -8.58 -33.11
C GLN A 400 -3.85 -7.65 -33.49
N ARG A 401 -4.55 -8.05 -34.55
CA ARG A 401 -5.80 -7.44 -35.01
C ARG A 401 -6.86 -7.58 -33.92
N VAL A 402 -7.45 -6.47 -33.51
CA VAL A 402 -8.70 -6.48 -32.72
C VAL A 402 -9.82 -5.91 -33.59
N GLY A 403 -10.84 -6.73 -33.74
CA GLY A 403 -12.02 -6.47 -34.53
C GLY A 403 -12.86 -5.31 -33.97
N SER A 404 -13.60 -4.72 -34.87
CA SER A 404 -14.61 -3.70 -34.69
C SER A 404 -15.67 -4.12 -33.65
N GLY A 405 -15.68 -3.51 -32.48
CA GLY A 405 -16.74 -3.60 -31.45
C GLY A 405 -17.53 -2.30 -31.38
N GLY A 406 -18.83 -2.38 -31.67
CA GLY A 406 -19.73 -1.28 -31.87
C GLY A 406 -19.93 -0.38 -30.63
N ALA A 407 -20.12 0.89 -30.92
CA ALA A 407 -20.54 1.90 -29.97
C ALA A 407 -21.97 1.63 -29.51
N LEU A 408 -22.14 1.40 -28.21
CA LEU A 408 -23.44 1.45 -27.55
C LEU A 408 -23.88 2.93 -27.40
N LEU A 409 -24.77 3.34 -28.26
CA LEU A 409 -25.62 4.51 -28.04
C LEU A 409 -26.67 4.15 -26.99
N PRO A 410 -27.06 5.03 -26.07
CA PRO A 410 -28.21 4.77 -25.22
C PRO A 410 -29.45 4.64 -26.10
N ALA A 411 -30.14 3.51 -25.96
CA ALA A 411 -31.35 3.17 -26.67
C ALA A 411 -32.50 4.09 -26.26
N GLY A 412 -33.25 4.55 -27.25
CA GLY A 412 -34.65 4.75 -27.11
C GLY A 412 -35.17 6.15 -26.95
N VAL A 413 -35.45 6.82 -28.06
CA VAL A 413 -36.77 7.44 -28.26
C VAL A 413 -37.17 7.12 -29.70
N ALA A 414 -38.08 6.18 -29.86
CA ALA A 414 -38.79 5.95 -31.12
C ALA A 414 -39.80 7.09 -31.36
N PRO A 415 -39.99 7.60 -32.59
CA PRO A 415 -41.04 8.54 -32.87
C PRO A 415 -42.38 7.77 -32.95
N GLY A 416 -43.23 8.03 -31.96
CA GLY A 416 -44.60 7.63 -31.98
C GLY A 416 -45.34 8.38 -33.09
N SER A 417 -45.93 7.63 -34.00
CA SER A 417 -46.92 8.08 -34.98
C SER A 417 -48.21 8.53 -34.30
N ARG A 418 -48.54 9.72 -34.45
CA ARG A 418 -49.78 10.48 -34.74
C ARG A 418 -49.80 11.80 -33.99
#